data_31134e76179f7b76935e6b5029c3601a
#
_entry.id   31134e76179f7b76935e6b5029c3601a
#
_cell.length_a   1.000
_cell.length_b   1.000
_cell.length_c   1.000
_cell.angle_alpha   90.00
_cell.angle_beta   90.00
_cell.angle_gamma   90.00
#
_symmetry.space_group_name_H-M   'P 1'
#
loop_
_entity.id
_entity.type
_entity.pdbx_description
1 polymer ?
#
loop_
_entity_poly.entity_id
_entity_poly.type
_entity_poly.pdbx_seq_one_letter_code
_entity_poly.pdbx_strand_id
1 'polypeptide(L)'
;MFDKPIRTRTGEAMTSDEAGPPALAGQALADLGARLKKAREAREMSTRKLAEKLKVSPGLISHIENGRSAPSVNTLYAMATVLGISLDVVFDLDNRAGYENSTPGGHVSVTRYGHRVRTTGHPGAHWEALSSAEGPLLMGLLTYDAGASTVLDTAPVGHAGVEYGFVVSGVLEVRVNDDVVRLSTGDSFEFDATAPHVLSNPGPLPALVVWATPNGG
;
A
#
# COMPACT_ATOMS: atom_id res chain seq x y z
N MET A 1 36.24 -0.14 25.45
CA MET A 1 37.05 0.93 24.86
C MET A 1 36.77 0.93 23.35
N PHE A 2 35.62 1.50 22.98
CA PHE A 2 35.22 1.69 21.57
C PHE A 2 34.82 3.14 21.40
N ASP A 3 35.81 3.95 21.10
CA ASP A 3 35.58 5.33 20.74
C ASP A 3 36.09 5.52 19.31
N LYS A 4 35.11 5.59 18.36
CA LYS A 4 35.33 6.12 17.02
C LYS A 4 34.15 7.03 16.67
N PRO A 5 34.39 8.31 16.41
CA PRO A 5 33.33 9.23 16.08
C PRO A 5 32.72 8.92 14.70
N ILE A 6 31.39 8.84 14.64
CA ILE A 6 30.63 8.82 13.42
C ILE A 6 30.79 10.18 12.74
N ARG A 7 31.40 10.20 11.56
CA ARG A 7 31.49 11.41 10.73
C ARG A 7 30.09 11.76 10.19
N THR A 8 29.51 12.81 10.71
CA THR A 8 28.35 13.47 10.11
C THR A 8 28.78 14.13 8.81
N ARG A 9 28.18 13.71 7.72
CA ARG A 9 28.30 14.36 6.41
C ARG A 9 27.42 15.61 6.44
N THR A 10 28.05 16.76 6.25
CA THR A 10 27.50 18.11 6.19
C THR A 10 26.28 18.20 5.24
N GLY A 11 25.30 18.97 5.70
CA GLY A 11 24.02 19.20 5.06
C GLY A 11 24.11 19.81 3.67
N GLU A 12 23.43 19.17 2.74
CA GLU A 12 22.86 19.83 1.57
C GLU A 12 21.35 19.87 1.78
N ALA A 13 20.79 21.07 1.68
CA ALA A 13 19.36 21.29 1.74
C ALA A 13 18.70 20.54 0.59
N MET A 14 17.88 19.54 0.92
CA MET A 14 17.04 18.88 -0.07
C MET A 14 15.97 19.87 -0.52
N THR A 15 16.11 20.34 -1.75
CA THR A 15 15.04 21.08 -2.45
C THR A 15 13.88 20.12 -2.69
N SER A 16 12.71 20.48 -2.19
CA SER A 16 11.44 19.84 -2.42
C SER A 16 10.99 20.10 -3.86
N ASP A 17 11.44 19.28 -4.81
CA ASP A 17 10.80 19.28 -6.14
C ASP A 17 11.27 18.05 -6.95
N GLU A 18 10.62 16.91 -6.73
CA GLU A 18 10.56 15.83 -7.70
C GLU A 18 9.27 15.01 -7.49
N ALA A 19 8.13 15.68 -7.69
CA ALA A 19 6.96 14.98 -8.15
C ALA A 19 7.23 14.60 -9.61
N GLY A 20 7.42 13.31 -9.87
CA GLY A 20 7.57 12.81 -11.23
C GLY A 20 6.43 13.30 -12.13
N PRO A 21 6.67 13.50 -13.43
CA PRO A 21 5.70 14.11 -14.31
C PRO A 21 4.36 13.36 -14.29
N PRO A 22 3.21 14.06 -14.32
CA PRO A 22 1.87 13.46 -14.20
C PRO A 22 1.57 12.36 -15.25
N ALA A 23 2.30 12.34 -16.35
CA ALA A 23 2.21 11.29 -17.36
C ALA A 23 2.69 9.90 -16.88
N LEU A 24 3.71 9.85 -16.01
CA LEU A 24 4.23 8.58 -15.47
C LEU A 24 3.27 7.96 -14.44
N ALA A 25 2.57 8.78 -13.67
CA ALA A 25 1.54 8.29 -12.73
C ALA A 25 0.35 7.68 -13.48
N GLY A 26 -0.08 8.29 -14.59
CA GLY A 26 -1.16 7.76 -15.44
C GLY A 26 -0.80 6.43 -16.10
N GLN A 27 0.44 6.28 -16.57
CA GLN A 27 0.92 5.04 -17.19
C GLN A 27 0.99 3.90 -16.16
N ALA A 28 1.55 4.15 -14.98
CA ALA A 28 1.63 3.14 -13.91
C ALA A 28 0.24 2.63 -13.48
N LEU A 29 -0.76 3.52 -13.45
CA LEU A 29 -2.13 3.14 -13.13
C LEU A 29 -2.77 2.31 -14.24
N ALA A 30 -2.51 2.64 -15.50
CA ALA A 30 -2.99 1.86 -16.65
C ALA A 30 -2.36 0.45 -16.67
N ASP A 31 -1.07 0.35 -16.38
CA ASP A 31 -0.33 -0.92 -16.32
C ASP A 31 -0.85 -1.81 -15.18
N LEU A 32 -1.09 -1.23 -14.01
CA LEU A 32 -1.73 -1.91 -12.88
C LEU A 32 -3.10 -2.47 -13.28
N GLY A 33 -3.96 -1.61 -13.86
CA GLY A 33 -5.29 -2.01 -14.29
C GLY A 33 -5.26 -3.15 -15.32
N ALA A 34 -4.34 -3.09 -16.27
CA ALA A 34 -4.16 -4.13 -17.28
C ALA A 34 -3.73 -5.48 -16.66
N ARG A 35 -2.86 -5.47 -15.64
CA ARG A 35 -2.44 -6.68 -14.91
C ARG A 35 -3.61 -7.32 -14.16
N LEU A 36 -4.37 -6.52 -13.43
CA LEU A 36 -5.57 -6.98 -12.72
C LEU A 36 -6.62 -7.59 -13.66
N LYS A 37 -6.87 -6.92 -14.79
CA LYS A 37 -7.76 -7.40 -15.84
C LYS A 37 -7.30 -8.74 -16.40
N LYS A 38 -6.02 -8.87 -16.76
CA LYS A 38 -5.42 -10.12 -17.26
C LYS A 38 -5.56 -11.26 -16.24
N ALA A 39 -5.33 -10.99 -14.97
CA ALA A 39 -5.48 -11.98 -13.90
C ALA A 39 -6.94 -12.42 -13.73
N ARG A 40 -7.91 -11.52 -13.84
CA ARG A 40 -9.33 -11.85 -13.81
C ARG A 40 -9.74 -12.71 -15.01
N GLU A 41 -9.33 -12.31 -16.21
CA GLU A 41 -9.65 -13.04 -17.45
C GLU A 41 -9.04 -14.45 -17.46
N ALA A 42 -7.82 -14.62 -16.95
CA ALA A 42 -7.17 -15.93 -16.80
C ALA A 42 -7.97 -16.88 -15.88
N ARG A 43 -8.86 -16.36 -15.03
CA ARG A 43 -9.77 -17.12 -14.18
C ARG A 43 -11.19 -17.23 -14.75
N GLU A 44 -11.37 -16.84 -15.99
CA GLU A 44 -12.68 -16.82 -16.65
C GLU A 44 -13.75 -16.09 -15.82
N MET A 45 -13.33 -15.08 -15.05
CA MET A 45 -14.20 -14.33 -14.15
C MET A 45 -14.69 -13.07 -14.86
N SER A 46 -16.02 -12.84 -14.85
CA SER A 46 -16.60 -11.59 -15.35
C SER A 46 -16.33 -10.45 -14.36
N THR A 47 -16.28 -9.22 -14.84
CA THR A 47 -16.21 -7.99 -14.02
C THR A 47 -17.30 -7.95 -12.95
N ARG A 48 -18.54 -8.39 -13.32
CA ARG A 48 -19.66 -8.47 -12.38
C ARG A 48 -19.41 -9.48 -11.27
N LYS A 49 -18.88 -10.66 -11.58
CA LYS A 49 -18.58 -11.70 -10.59
C LYS A 49 -17.46 -11.29 -9.63
N LEU A 50 -16.43 -10.58 -10.14
CA LEU A 50 -15.39 -10.02 -9.29
C LEU A 50 -15.96 -8.93 -8.36
N ALA A 51 -16.78 -8.03 -8.90
CA ALA A 51 -17.43 -6.97 -8.14
C ALA A 51 -18.35 -7.53 -7.03
N GLU A 52 -19.11 -8.59 -7.32
CA GLU A 52 -19.96 -9.29 -6.35
C GLU A 52 -19.12 -9.86 -5.19
N LYS A 53 -18.00 -10.55 -5.50
CA LYS A 53 -17.11 -11.10 -4.48
C LYS A 53 -16.49 -10.04 -3.58
N LEU A 54 -16.19 -8.88 -4.15
CA LEU A 54 -15.59 -7.74 -3.45
C LEU A 54 -16.63 -6.80 -2.81
N LYS A 55 -17.92 -7.06 -3.01
CA LYS A 55 -19.03 -6.21 -2.56
C LYS A 55 -18.91 -4.75 -3.04
N VAL A 56 -18.44 -4.55 -4.27
CA VAL A 56 -18.31 -3.25 -4.91
C VAL A 56 -19.12 -3.17 -6.20
N SER A 57 -19.21 -1.99 -6.81
CA SER A 57 -19.91 -1.86 -8.10
C SER A 57 -19.09 -2.43 -9.27
N PRO A 58 -19.68 -3.05 -10.28
CA PRO A 58 -19.00 -3.47 -11.50
C PRO A 58 -18.31 -2.32 -12.24
N GLY A 59 -18.85 -1.11 -12.12
CA GLY A 59 -18.27 0.12 -12.66
C GLY A 59 -16.93 0.46 -12.03
N LEU A 60 -16.79 0.28 -10.71
CA LEU A 60 -15.52 0.49 -10.01
C LEU A 60 -14.45 -0.46 -10.55
N ILE A 61 -14.74 -1.76 -10.66
CA ILE A 61 -13.80 -2.74 -11.21
C ILE A 61 -13.39 -2.35 -12.63
N SER A 62 -14.36 -1.97 -13.47
CA SER A 62 -14.09 -1.52 -14.84
C SER A 62 -13.20 -0.27 -14.87
N HIS A 63 -13.41 0.70 -13.98
CA HIS A 63 -12.59 1.90 -13.90
C HIS A 63 -11.16 1.58 -13.47
N ILE A 64 -10.99 0.71 -12.48
CA ILE A 64 -9.68 0.23 -12.02
C ILE A 64 -8.94 -0.48 -13.15
N GLU A 65 -9.58 -1.45 -13.80
CA GLU A 65 -8.97 -2.24 -14.88
C GLU A 65 -8.60 -1.42 -16.12
N ASN A 66 -9.25 -0.29 -16.33
CA ASN A 66 -8.94 0.64 -17.43
C ASN A 66 -8.05 1.82 -17.01
N GLY A 67 -7.50 1.79 -15.79
CA GLY A 67 -6.61 2.84 -15.28
C GLY A 67 -7.29 4.20 -15.08
N ARG A 68 -8.63 4.23 -14.96
CA ARG A 68 -9.41 5.45 -14.76
C ARG A 68 -9.61 5.81 -13.29
N SER A 69 -9.38 4.85 -12.41
CA SER A 69 -9.49 5.02 -10.96
C SER A 69 -8.40 4.20 -10.28
N ALA A 70 -7.69 4.80 -9.35
CA ALA A 70 -6.76 4.09 -8.48
C ALA A 70 -7.57 3.28 -7.45
N PRO A 71 -7.29 1.97 -7.28
CA PRO A 71 -7.88 1.20 -6.19
C PRO A 71 -7.26 1.64 -4.86
N SER A 72 -8.02 1.56 -3.77
CA SER A 72 -7.42 1.63 -2.44
C SER A 72 -6.47 0.44 -2.22
N VAL A 73 -5.56 0.57 -1.26
CA VAL A 73 -4.67 -0.55 -0.87
C VAL A 73 -5.53 -1.76 -0.49
N ASN A 74 -6.58 -1.56 0.29
CA ASN A 74 -7.51 -2.61 0.69
C ASN A 74 -8.24 -3.24 -0.51
N THR A 75 -8.74 -2.41 -1.43
CA THR A 75 -9.38 -2.91 -2.65
C THR A 75 -8.39 -3.71 -3.49
N LEU A 76 -7.15 -3.24 -3.58
CA LEU A 76 -6.10 -3.90 -4.34
C LEU A 76 -5.73 -5.25 -3.72
N TYR A 77 -5.58 -5.29 -2.39
CA TYR A 77 -5.34 -6.51 -1.65
C TYR A 77 -6.48 -7.51 -1.80
N ALA A 78 -7.73 -7.05 -1.64
CA ALA A 78 -8.91 -7.89 -1.82
C ALA A 78 -9.03 -8.43 -3.26
N MET A 79 -8.71 -7.60 -4.27
CA MET A 79 -8.62 -8.06 -5.67
C MET A 79 -7.54 -9.13 -5.84
N ALA A 80 -6.34 -8.90 -5.32
CA ALA A 80 -5.23 -9.84 -5.37
C ALA A 80 -5.62 -11.19 -4.73
N THR A 81 -6.22 -11.17 -3.55
CA THR A 81 -6.71 -12.35 -2.82
C THR A 81 -7.76 -13.11 -3.63
N VAL A 82 -8.82 -12.45 -4.11
CA VAL A 82 -9.88 -13.10 -4.90
C VAL A 82 -9.36 -13.64 -6.22
N LEU A 83 -8.41 -12.94 -6.81
CA LEU A 83 -7.75 -13.35 -8.05
C LEU A 83 -6.59 -14.33 -7.80
N GLY A 84 -6.22 -14.63 -6.53
CA GLY A 84 -5.12 -15.52 -6.16
C GLY A 84 -3.82 -15.14 -6.87
N ILE A 85 -3.54 -13.87 -7.00
CA ILE A 85 -2.28 -13.33 -7.52
C ILE A 85 -1.49 -12.70 -6.39
N SER A 86 -0.17 -12.82 -6.44
CA SER A 86 0.66 -12.15 -5.45
C SER A 86 0.59 -10.62 -5.64
N LEU A 87 0.82 -9.89 -4.58
CA LEU A 87 0.95 -8.44 -4.65
C LEU A 87 2.15 -8.00 -5.50
N ASP A 88 3.14 -8.88 -5.70
CA ASP A 88 4.24 -8.67 -6.66
C ASP A 88 3.73 -8.42 -8.07
N VAL A 89 2.83 -9.31 -8.53
CA VAL A 89 2.20 -9.18 -9.85
C VAL A 89 1.38 -7.89 -9.92
N VAL A 90 0.74 -7.53 -8.81
CA VAL A 90 -0.10 -6.34 -8.71
C VAL A 90 0.76 -5.08 -8.81
N PHE A 91 1.87 -5.03 -8.07
CA PHE A 91 2.73 -3.84 -7.98
C PHE A 91 3.88 -3.83 -9.00
N ASP A 92 3.98 -4.85 -9.87
CA ASP A 92 5.11 -5.00 -10.82
C ASP A 92 6.47 -5.04 -10.12
N LEU A 93 6.52 -5.73 -8.99
CA LEU A 93 7.74 -5.87 -8.22
C LEU A 93 8.79 -6.77 -8.90
N ASP A 94 8.42 -7.44 -10.00
CA ASP A 94 9.36 -8.14 -10.90
C ASP A 94 10.38 -7.19 -11.56
N ASN A 95 10.07 -5.89 -11.58
CA ASN A 95 11.04 -4.87 -11.98
C ASN A 95 11.94 -4.56 -10.75
N ARG A 96 12.85 -5.47 -10.45
CA ARG A 96 13.76 -5.54 -9.30
C ARG A 96 14.68 -4.33 -9.09
N ALA A 97 14.39 -3.20 -9.70
CA ALA A 97 15.23 -2.00 -9.65
C ALA A 97 15.37 -1.39 -8.22
N GLY A 98 14.59 -1.87 -7.26
CA GLY A 98 14.62 -1.33 -5.88
C GLY A 98 15.18 -2.26 -4.80
N TYR A 99 15.37 -3.56 -5.10
CA TYR A 99 15.86 -4.52 -4.12
C TYR A 99 17.30 -4.91 -4.43
N GLU A 100 18.24 -4.38 -3.67
CA GLU A 100 19.62 -4.83 -3.71
C GLU A 100 19.81 -5.91 -2.63
N ASN A 101 20.21 -7.12 -3.04
CA ASN A 101 20.83 -8.05 -2.11
C ASN A 101 22.18 -7.47 -1.70
N SER A 102 22.29 -6.99 -0.47
CA SER A 102 23.47 -6.28 0.04
C SER A 102 24.71 -7.15 0.18
N THR A 103 24.57 -8.48 0.03
CA THR A 103 25.68 -9.43 0.07
C THR A 103 25.48 -10.53 -0.95
N PRO A 104 26.47 -10.84 -1.81
CA PRO A 104 26.44 -12.02 -2.68
C PRO A 104 26.26 -13.29 -1.82
N GLY A 105 25.14 -14.01 -2.00
CA GLY A 105 24.76 -15.14 -1.13
C GLY A 105 24.24 -14.74 0.24
N GLY A 106 23.88 -13.45 0.42
CA GLY A 106 23.59 -12.88 1.73
C GLY A 106 22.17 -13.12 2.23
N HIS A 107 22.06 -13.19 3.55
CA HIS A 107 20.81 -13.35 4.29
C HIS A 107 20.11 -12.00 4.60
N VAL A 108 20.60 -10.91 4.04
CA VAL A 108 20.05 -9.56 4.25
C VAL A 108 19.59 -8.96 2.94
N SER A 109 18.31 -8.61 2.87
CA SER A 109 17.71 -7.83 1.79
C SER A 109 17.54 -6.38 2.23
N VAL A 110 17.87 -5.43 1.37
CA VAL A 110 17.78 -4.00 1.68
C VAL A 110 16.94 -3.30 0.63
N THR A 111 15.92 -2.57 1.07
CA THR A 111 15.14 -1.66 0.23
C THR A 111 15.61 -0.23 0.47
N ARG A 112 16.27 0.36 -0.51
CA ARG A 112 16.79 1.73 -0.41
C ARG A 112 15.68 2.76 -0.56
N TYR A 113 15.73 3.86 0.20
CA TYR A 113 14.71 4.92 0.20
C TYR A 113 14.35 5.42 -1.21
N GLY A 114 15.33 5.71 -2.04
CA GLY A 114 15.12 6.22 -3.41
C GLY A 114 14.62 5.19 -4.42
N HIS A 115 14.53 3.90 -4.04
CA HIS A 115 14.17 2.80 -4.94
C HIS A 115 12.90 2.06 -4.48
N ARG A 116 12.16 2.62 -3.53
CA ARG A 116 10.90 2.03 -3.06
C ARG A 116 9.84 2.11 -4.14
N VAL A 117 9.11 1.02 -4.32
CA VAL A 117 7.89 1.05 -5.12
C VAL A 117 6.86 1.91 -4.40
N ARG A 118 6.31 2.88 -5.10
CA ARG A 118 5.31 3.83 -4.60
C ARG A 118 4.03 3.69 -5.38
N THR A 119 2.91 3.71 -4.70
CA THR A 119 1.61 3.77 -5.34
C THR A 119 0.71 4.77 -4.62
N THR A 120 -0.11 5.47 -5.38
CA THR A 120 -1.13 6.36 -4.86
C THR A 120 -2.45 5.62 -4.94
N GLY A 121 -2.91 5.10 -3.81
CA GLY A 121 -4.14 4.31 -3.73
C GLY A 121 -5.41 5.16 -3.74
N HIS A 122 -5.38 6.28 -3.04
CA HIS A 122 -6.47 7.26 -2.95
C HIS A 122 -5.91 8.67 -3.01
N PRO A 123 -6.72 9.67 -3.38
CA PRO A 123 -6.34 11.06 -3.19
C PRO A 123 -5.91 11.31 -1.74
N GLY A 124 -4.67 11.76 -1.57
CA GLY A 124 -4.07 12.01 -0.25
C GLY A 124 -3.61 10.79 0.54
N ALA A 125 -3.68 9.57 -0.02
CA ALA A 125 -3.12 8.38 0.60
C ALA A 125 -2.09 7.71 -0.31
N HIS A 126 -0.85 7.59 0.19
CA HIS A 126 0.30 7.04 -0.52
C HIS A 126 0.85 5.82 0.20
N TRP A 127 1.28 4.85 -0.55
CA TRP A 127 1.92 3.64 -0.04
C TRP A 127 3.29 3.45 -0.67
N GLU A 128 4.29 3.08 0.15
CA GLU A 128 5.64 2.73 -0.29
C GLU A 128 5.99 1.34 0.24
N ALA A 129 6.50 0.45 -0.61
CA ALA A 129 6.96 -0.87 -0.19
C ALA A 129 8.23 -0.76 0.68
N LEU A 130 8.21 -1.37 1.86
CA LEU A 130 9.36 -1.48 2.77
C LEU A 130 10.00 -2.86 2.75
N SER A 131 9.26 -3.89 2.33
CA SER A 131 9.75 -5.27 2.20
C SER A 131 9.58 -5.78 0.79
N SER A 132 10.31 -6.86 0.47
CA SER A 132 10.04 -7.68 -0.70
C SER A 132 8.68 -8.35 -0.54
N ALA A 133 7.93 -8.48 -1.62
CA ALA A 133 6.67 -9.18 -1.62
C ALA A 133 6.84 -10.73 -1.65
N GLU A 134 8.04 -11.23 -1.95
CA GLU A 134 8.39 -12.66 -1.82
C GLU A 134 8.64 -13.08 -0.36
N GLY A 135 8.73 -12.12 0.57
CA GLY A 135 8.95 -12.36 1.99
C GLY A 135 7.70 -12.89 2.70
N PRO A 136 7.84 -13.42 3.92
CA PRO A 136 6.69 -13.91 4.71
C PRO A 136 5.81 -12.77 5.23
N LEU A 137 6.29 -11.54 5.14
CA LEU A 137 5.62 -10.34 5.63
C LEU A 137 5.69 -9.23 4.58
N LEU A 138 4.55 -8.69 4.21
CA LEU A 138 4.47 -7.46 3.45
C LEU A 138 4.48 -6.28 4.41
N MET A 139 5.45 -5.38 4.22
CA MET A 139 5.57 -4.14 4.99
C MET A 139 5.45 -2.94 4.06
N GLY A 140 4.73 -1.93 4.50
CA GLY A 140 4.56 -0.67 3.79
C GLY A 140 4.69 0.54 4.69
N LEU A 141 5.01 1.65 4.08
CA LEU A 141 4.89 2.97 4.67
C LEU A 141 3.66 3.64 4.06
N LEU A 142 2.67 3.91 4.88
CA LEU A 142 1.45 4.61 4.51
C LEU A 142 1.56 6.07 4.92
N THR A 143 1.29 6.96 3.99
CA THR A 143 1.18 8.39 4.26
C THR A 143 -0.24 8.82 3.96
N TYR A 144 -0.91 9.44 4.92
CA TYR A 144 -2.24 10.02 4.78
C TYR A 144 -2.13 11.53 4.93
N ASP A 145 -2.46 12.28 3.90
CA ASP A 145 -2.61 13.73 4.00
C ASP A 145 -3.70 14.11 4.99
N ALA A 146 -3.74 15.36 5.41
CA ALA A 146 -4.78 15.87 6.30
C ALA A 146 -6.17 15.62 5.71
N GLY A 147 -7.05 14.95 6.45
CA GLY A 147 -8.40 14.59 6.03
C GLY A 147 -8.51 13.41 5.05
N ALA A 148 -7.38 12.79 4.67
CA ALA A 148 -7.41 11.64 3.76
C ALA A 148 -7.94 10.36 4.43
N SER A 149 -8.54 9.47 3.62
CA SER A 149 -9.10 8.20 4.06
C SER A 149 -8.88 7.12 3.02
N THR A 150 -8.84 5.85 3.44
CA THR A 150 -8.79 4.70 2.53
C THR A 150 -10.11 4.44 1.80
N VAL A 151 -11.18 5.10 2.19
CA VAL A 151 -12.50 4.99 1.55
C VAL A 151 -13.01 6.37 1.22
N LEU A 152 -13.33 6.61 -0.06
CA LEU A 152 -13.97 7.84 -0.51
C LEU A 152 -15.48 7.67 -0.75
N ASP A 153 -15.90 6.63 -1.50
CA ASP A 153 -17.30 6.47 -1.95
C ASP A 153 -17.79 5.01 -1.97
N THR A 154 -17.04 4.06 -1.44
CA THR A 154 -17.41 2.65 -1.44
C THR A 154 -17.51 2.10 -0.02
N ALA A 155 -18.32 1.07 0.18
CA ALA A 155 -18.36 0.36 1.46
C ALA A 155 -16.96 -0.18 1.81
N PRO A 156 -16.58 -0.16 3.09
CA PRO A 156 -15.34 -0.79 3.55
C PRO A 156 -15.29 -2.25 3.13
N VAL A 157 -14.13 -2.71 2.69
CA VAL A 157 -13.91 -4.10 2.24
C VAL A 157 -12.94 -4.76 3.19
N GLY A 158 -13.28 -5.95 3.67
CA GLY A 158 -12.36 -6.83 4.41
C GLY A 158 -11.62 -7.76 3.48
N HIS A 159 -10.46 -8.23 3.89
CA HIS A 159 -9.65 -9.25 3.22
C HIS A 159 -9.08 -10.24 4.25
N ALA A 160 -8.62 -11.40 3.79
CA ALA A 160 -8.04 -12.39 4.70
C ALA A 160 -6.74 -11.87 5.33
N GLY A 161 -6.51 -12.22 6.59
CA GLY A 161 -5.30 -11.93 7.34
C GLY A 161 -5.48 -10.98 8.51
N VAL A 162 -4.37 -10.63 9.12
CA VAL A 162 -4.27 -9.66 10.22
C VAL A 162 -3.45 -8.48 9.75
N GLU A 163 -3.91 -7.27 10.04
CA GLU A 163 -3.12 -6.06 9.83
C GLU A 163 -2.48 -5.57 11.13
N TYR A 164 -1.26 -5.11 11.01
CA TYR A 164 -0.48 -4.50 12.07
C TYR A 164 -0.08 -3.10 11.66
N GLY A 165 -0.07 -2.16 12.59
CA GLY A 165 0.39 -0.81 12.28
C GLY A 165 1.06 -0.13 13.46
N PHE A 166 1.94 0.83 13.14
CA PHE A 166 2.61 1.71 14.07
C PHE A 166 2.58 3.14 13.54
N VAL A 167 2.04 4.06 14.32
CA VAL A 167 1.96 5.48 13.95
C VAL A 167 3.31 6.15 14.18
N VAL A 168 4.03 6.42 13.12
CA VAL A 168 5.34 7.09 13.17
C VAL A 168 5.18 8.58 13.48
N SER A 169 4.17 9.22 12.87
CA SER A 169 3.85 10.63 13.12
C SER A 169 2.39 10.93 12.76
N GLY A 170 1.84 11.96 13.37
CA GLY A 170 0.48 12.43 13.10
C GLY A 170 -0.58 11.72 13.93
N VAL A 171 -1.80 11.71 13.40
CA VAL A 171 -2.99 11.10 14.02
C VAL A 171 -3.63 10.15 13.01
N LEU A 172 -3.96 8.95 13.44
CA LEU A 172 -4.68 7.96 12.63
C LEU A 172 -5.99 7.60 13.33
N GLU A 173 -7.05 7.50 12.57
CA GLU A 173 -8.31 6.89 13.02
C GLU A 173 -8.47 5.55 12.30
N VAL A 174 -8.60 4.48 13.07
CA VAL A 174 -8.86 3.12 12.58
C VAL A 174 -10.28 2.78 12.94
N ARG A 175 -11.07 2.41 11.95
CA ARG A 175 -12.44 1.92 12.11
C ARG A 175 -12.48 0.47 11.62
N VAL A 176 -12.96 -0.43 12.48
CA VAL A 176 -13.20 -1.84 12.15
C VAL A 176 -14.63 -2.16 12.56
N ASN A 177 -15.50 -2.46 11.61
CA ASN A 177 -16.95 -2.51 11.82
C ASN A 177 -17.45 -1.18 12.47
N ASP A 178 -18.05 -1.28 13.65
CA ASP A 178 -18.57 -0.15 14.44
C ASP A 178 -17.54 0.42 15.44
N ASP A 179 -16.43 -0.28 15.66
CA ASP A 179 -15.37 0.16 16.55
C ASP A 179 -14.52 1.24 15.91
N VAL A 180 -14.34 2.36 16.59
CA VAL A 180 -13.53 3.49 16.13
C VAL A 180 -12.49 3.83 17.18
N VAL A 181 -11.21 3.77 16.78
CA VAL A 181 -10.09 4.09 17.66
C VAL A 181 -9.23 5.18 17.03
N ARG A 182 -8.93 6.22 17.81
CA ARG A 182 -7.99 7.27 17.41
C ARG A 182 -6.62 7.00 18.04
N LEU A 183 -5.61 7.01 17.19
CA LEU A 183 -4.21 6.71 17.51
C LEU A 183 -3.35 7.94 17.26
N SER A 184 -2.31 8.08 18.03
CA SER A 184 -1.33 9.16 17.96
C SER A 184 0.07 8.61 17.71
N THR A 185 1.02 9.49 17.45
CA THR A 185 2.44 9.14 17.31
C THR A 185 2.90 8.24 18.45
N GLY A 186 3.48 7.09 18.11
CA GLY A 186 3.99 6.09 19.04
C GLY A 186 3.00 4.97 19.37
N ASP A 187 1.72 5.10 18.99
CA ASP A 187 0.75 4.03 19.18
C ASP A 187 0.88 2.94 18.12
N SER A 188 0.53 1.71 18.50
CA SER A 188 0.42 0.57 17.59
C SER A 188 -0.96 -0.04 17.64
N PHE A 189 -1.34 -0.75 16.57
CA PHE A 189 -2.62 -1.44 16.46
C PHE A 189 -2.47 -2.76 15.72
N GLU A 190 -3.41 -3.66 15.97
CA GLU A 190 -3.65 -4.86 15.18
C GLU A 190 -5.15 -5.11 15.08
N PHE A 191 -5.59 -5.69 13.96
CA PHE A 191 -6.97 -6.14 13.82
C PHE A 191 -7.09 -7.27 12.78
N ASP A 192 -8.17 -8.05 12.90
CA ASP A 192 -8.59 -9.03 11.90
C ASP A 192 -9.11 -8.29 10.66
N ALA A 193 -8.37 -8.36 9.58
CA ALA A 193 -8.69 -7.69 8.33
C ALA A 193 -9.85 -8.32 7.56
N THR A 194 -10.38 -9.46 7.99
CA THR A 194 -11.62 -10.02 7.42
C THR A 194 -12.84 -9.14 7.69
N ALA A 195 -12.81 -8.35 8.77
CA ALA A 195 -13.81 -7.34 9.05
C ALA A 195 -13.66 -6.12 8.14
N PRO A 196 -14.77 -5.51 7.70
CA PRO A 196 -14.72 -4.23 7.00
C PRO A 196 -14.01 -3.15 7.82
N HIS A 197 -13.01 -2.50 7.23
CA HIS A 197 -12.19 -1.53 7.96
C HIS A 197 -11.83 -0.31 7.10
N VAL A 198 -11.55 0.80 7.77
CA VAL A 198 -11.16 2.09 7.19
C VAL A 198 -10.08 2.71 8.05
N LEU A 199 -9.04 3.19 7.41
CA LEU A 199 -8.02 4.03 8.03
C LEU A 199 -8.17 5.45 7.49
N SER A 200 -8.10 6.45 8.37
CA SER A 200 -8.21 7.85 7.99
C SER A 200 -7.34 8.75 8.86
N ASN A 201 -6.98 9.90 8.33
CA ASN A 201 -6.27 10.93 9.07
C ASN A 201 -7.22 12.10 9.39
N PRO A 202 -7.79 12.18 10.59
CA PRO A 202 -8.62 13.32 11.00
C PRO A 202 -7.80 14.53 11.46
N GLY A 203 -6.48 14.43 11.48
CA GLY A 203 -5.57 15.49 11.92
C GLY A 203 -5.32 16.55 10.86
N PRO A 204 -4.75 17.70 11.27
CA PRO A 204 -4.43 18.80 10.36
C PRO A 204 -3.09 18.66 9.64
N LEU A 205 -2.29 17.66 9.98
CA LEU A 205 -0.98 17.37 9.38
C LEU A 205 -0.97 15.94 8.81
N PRO A 206 -0.10 15.62 7.86
CA PRO A 206 0.02 14.27 7.36
C PRO A 206 0.32 13.26 8.47
N ALA A 207 -0.30 12.09 8.39
CA ALA A 207 -0.02 10.95 9.23
C ALA A 207 0.87 9.95 8.49
N LEU A 208 1.88 9.44 9.17
CA LEU A 208 2.81 8.44 8.66
C LEU A 208 2.71 7.17 9.48
N VAL A 209 2.46 6.04 8.84
CA VAL A 209 2.20 4.76 9.48
C VAL A 209 3.06 3.67 8.84
N VAL A 210 3.83 2.94 9.64
CA VAL A 210 4.39 1.66 9.21
C VAL A 210 3.29 0.61 9.35
N TRP A 211 3.01 -0.06 8.26
CA TRP A 211 1.98 -1.07 8.17
C TRP A 211 2.59 -2.42 7.76
N ALA A 212 2.02 -3.51 8.26
CA ALA A 212 2.44 -4.85 7.90
C ALA A 212 1.28 -5.83 7.90
N THR A 213 1.36 -6.82 7.01
CA THR A 213 0.46 -7.99 7.00
C THR A 213 1.25 -9.25 6.61
N PRO A 214 0.93 -10.43 7.15
CA PRO A 214 1.51 -11.68 6.68
C PRO A 214 1.25 -11.86 5.18
N ASN A 215 2.27 -12.31 4.46
CA ASN A 215 2.17 -12.58 3.03
C ASN A 215 1.74 -14.03 2.83
N GLY A 216 0.57 -14.24 2.25
CA GLY A 216 0.07 -15.57 1.94
C GLY A 216 -0.55 -16.30 3.15
N GLY A 217 -1.79 -15.97 3.46
CA GLY A 217 -2.75 -16.83 4.13
C GLY A 217 -3.66 -17.49 3.10
#